data_5540d54ef68411f436bcfb39222b80c2
#
_entry.id   5540d54ef68411f436bcfb39222b80c2
#
_cell.length_a   1.000
_cell.length_b   1.000
_cell.length_c   1.000
_cell.angle_alpha   90.00
_cell.angle_beta   90.00
_cell.angle_gamma   90.00
#
_symmetry.space_group_name_H-M   'P 1'
#
loop_
_entity.id
_entity.type
_entity.pdbx_description
1 polymer ?
#
loop_
_entity_poly.entity_id
_entity_poly.type
_entity_poly.pdbx_seq_one_letter_code
_entity_poly.pdbx_strand_id
1 'polypeptide(L)'
;LGSLKLSRDEVKEIAPPIARSSVLGFLIGVLPGAGATIASFMAYGAERNFARKGKRDEFGKGSLTGIAAPEAANNAASSGAFVPLLTLGIPGSGTTALMLGALIAYGIQPGPRLFMEHPDVFWSVIISMYLGNVVLLILNLPLIPYLAKILQVPRPVLIPMVLLFSLTGVYLVSFNTMDVHVMAIVALIAIG
;
A
#
# COMPACT_ATOMS: atom_id res chain seq x y z
N LEU A 1 10.09 -19.37 -12.71
CA LEU A 1 9.71 -18.80 -11.42
C LEU A 1 10.18 -19.75 -10.33
N GLY A 2 10.92 -19.23 -9.34
CA GLY A 2 11.40 -20.00 -8.19
C GLY A 2 10.27 -20.47 -7.27
N SER A 3 10.61 -21.21 -6.23
CA SER A 3 9.66 -21.62 -5.19
C SER A 3 9.08 -20.40 -4.48
N LEU A 4 7.74 -20.37 -4.29
CA LEU A 4 7.06 -19.37 -3.46
C LEU A 4 7.25 -19.62 -1.95
N LYS A 5 7.93 -20.72 -1.59
CA LYS A 5 8.18 -21.05 -0.19
C LYS A 5 9.46 -20.38 0.28
N LEU A 6 9.36 -19.60 1.34
CA LEU A 6 10.51 -19.07 2.05
C LEU A 6 11.19 -20.16 2.87
N SER A 7 12.52 -20.16 2.86
CA SER A 7 13.33 -21.00 3.75
C SER A 7 13.26 -20.48 5.19
N ARG A 8 13.63 -21.33 6.15
CA ARG A 8 13.66 -20.93 7.57
C ARG A 8 14.64 -19.77 7.83
N ASP A 9 15.73 -19.70 7.08
CA ASP A 9 16.75 -18.68 7.24
C ASP A 9 16.28 -17.33 6.64
N GLU A 10 15.58 -17.36 5.49
CA GLU A 10 14.92 -16.17 4.92
C GLU A 10 13.86 -15.61 5.86
N VAL A 11 13.03 -16.47 6.46
CA VAL A 11 12.04 -16.03 7.46
C VAL A 11 12.72 -15.38 8.67
N LYS A 12 13.79 -15.96 9.20
CA LYS A 12 14.56 -15.36 10.30
C LYS A 12 15.20 -14.02 9.93
N GLU A 13 15.60 -13.88 8.68
CA GLU A 13 16.17 -12.64 8.17
C GLU A 13 15.14 -11.51 8.09
N ILE A 14 13.94 -11.78 7.58
CA ILE A 14 12.93 -10.76 7.33
C ILE A 14 12.02 -10.48 8.53
N ALA A 15 11.86 -11.41 9.47
CA ALA A 15 10.93 -11.24 10.59
C ALA A 15 11.22 -10.02 11.48
N PRO A 16 12.48 -9.74 11.91
CA PRO A 16 12.75 -8.53 12.68
C PRO A 16 12.53 -7.23 11.89
N PRO A 17 12.98 -7.09 10.61
CA PRO A 17 12.61 -5.96 9.76
C PRO A 17 11.10 -5.77 9.62
N ILE A 18 10.33 -6.82 9.36
CA ILE A 18 8.87 -6.75 9.28
C ILE A 18 8.28 -6.20 10.58
N ALA A 19 8.68 -6.71 11.73
CA ALA A 19 8.18 -6.26 13.03
C ALA A 19 8.45 -4.76 13.25
N ARG A 20 9.69 -4.30 13.03
CA ARG A 20 10.05 -2.88 13.20
C ARG A 20 9.31 -2.00 12.20
N SER A 21 9.26 -2.41 10.94
CA SER A 21 8.60 -1.66 9.88
C SER A 21 7.09 -1.61 10.05
N SER A 22 6.47 -2.66 10.61
CA SER A 22 5.04 -2.64 10.95
C SER A 22 4.73 -1.62 12.05
N VAL A 23 5.56 -1.55 13.10
CA VAL A 23 5.38 -0.53 14.15
C VAL A 23 5.56 0.87 13.57
N LEU A 24 6.64 1.10 12.81
CA LEU A 24 6.89 2.38 12.16
C LEU A 24 5.74 2.76 11.22
N GLY A 25 5.32 1.83 10.37
CA GLY A 25 4.24 2.04 9.42
C GLY A 25 2.92 2.38 10.10
N PHE A 26 2.56 1.64 11.16
CA PHE A 26 1.36 1.92 11.93
C PHE A 26 1.37 3.34 12.52
N LEU A 27 2.47 3.75 13.15
CA LEU A 27 2.60 5.09 13.75
C LEU A 27 2.49 6.19 12.69
N ILE A 28 3.09 6.00 11.51
CA ILE A 28 2.96 6.95 10.39
C ILE A 28 1.53 6.95 9.86
N GLY A 29 0.88 5.78 9.76
CA GLY A 29 -0.50 5.65 9.29
C GLY A 29 -1.53 6.36 10.16
N VAL A 30 -1.29 6.43 11.48
CA VAL A 30 -2.13 7.19 12.43
C VAL A 30 -2.07 8.69 12.15
N LEU A 31 -1.02 9.20 11.51
CA LEU A 31 -0.89 10.61 11.18
C LEU A 31 -1.71 10.94 9.92
N PRO A 32 -2.74 11.79 10.02
CA PRO A 32 -3.55 12.16 8.86
C PRO A 32 -2.70 12.76 7.73
N GLY A 33 -2.88 12.24 6.52
CA GLY A 33 -2.18 12.75 5.33
C GLY A 33 -0.78 12.20 5.07
N ALA A 34 -0.15 11.49 6.03
CA ALA A 34 1.17 10.90 5.81
C ALA A 34 1.13 9.77 4.77
N GLY A 35 0.11 8.91 4.85
CA GLY A 35 -0.14 7.85 3.87
C GLY A 35 0.85 6.70 3.92
N ALA A 36 0.43 5.58 3.31
CA ALA A 36 1.21 4.35 3.27
C ALA A 36 2.50 4.47 2.45
N THR A 37 2.51 5.36 1.45
CA THR A 37 3.69 5.59 0.61
C THR A 37 4.86 6.15 1.42
N ILE A 38 4.62 7.17 2.26
CA ILE A 38 5.66 7.75 3.13
C ILE A 38 6.17 6.69 4.09
N ALA A 39 5.27 5.89 4.68
CA ALA A 39 5.63 4.80 5.57
C ALA A 39 6.55 3.77 4.90
N SER A 40 6.26 3.38 3.66
CA SER A 40 7.07 2.45 2.87
C SER A 40 8.49 2.98 2.64
N PHE A 41 8.62 4.24 2.20
CA PHE A 41 9.93 4.85 1.96
C PHE A 41 10.75 5.01 3.25
N MET A 42 10.10 5.41 4.35
CA MET A 42 10.77 5.54 5.64
C MET A 42 11.25 4.18 6.16
N ALA A 43 10.43 3.13 6.03
CA ALA A 43 10.81 1.77 6.42
C ALA A 43 11.98 1.25 5.58
N TYR A 44 11.95 1.46 4.25
CA TYR A 44 13.05 1.10 3.36
C TYR A 44 14.35 1.80 3.77
N GLY A 45 14.30 3.11 4.01
CA GLY A 45 15.46 3.90 4.42
C GLY A 45 16.00 3.48 5.78
N ALA A 46 15.13 3.24 6.76
CA ALA A 46 15.50 2.79 8.10
C ALA A 46 16.18 1.41 8.05
N GLU A 47 15.58 0.43 7.39
CA GLU A 47 16.15 -0.92 7.31
C GLU A 47 17.44 -0.97 6.51
N ARG A 48 17.57 -0.17 5.45
CA ARG A 48 18.84 -0.01 4.74
C ARG A 48 19.93 0.54 5.63
N ASN A 49 19.61 1.46 6.55
CA ASN A 49 20.59 2.02 7.50
C ASN A 49 20.95 1.03 8.62
N PHE A 50 20.01 0.19 9.06
CA PHE A 50 20.26 -0.88 10.05
C PHE A 50 21.01 -2.08 9.46
N ALA A 51 20.96 -2.26 8.13
CA ALA A 51 21.63 -3.36 7.46
C ALA A 51 23.15 -3.28 7.63
N ARG A 52 23.79 -4.45 7.86
CA ARG A 52 25.26 -4.58 7.87
C ARG A 52 25.83 -4.22 6.51
N LYS A 53 27.10 -3.75 6.46
CA LYS A 53 27.75 -3.23 5.23
C LYS A 53 27.53 -4.11 4.00
N GLY A 54 27.70 -5.42 4.06
CA GLY A 54 27.50 -6.32 2.92
C GLY A 54 26.05 -6.42 2.44
N LYS A 55 25.10 -6.48 3.38
CA LYS A 55 23.67 -6.56 3.04
C LYS A 55 23.06 -5.22 2.61
N ARG A 56 23.66 -4.11 2.99
CA ARG A 56 23.23 -2.78 2.56
C ARG A 56 23.33 -2.59 1.05
N ASP A 57 24.32 -3.20 0.42
CA ASP A 57 24.57 -3.10 -1.02
C ASP A 57 23.62 -3.95 -1.86
N GLU A 58 22.86 -4.85 -1.22
CA GLU A 58 21.80 -5.65 -1.85
C GLU A 58 20.49 -4.86 -2.05
N PHE A 59 20.30 -3.76 -1.29
CA PHE A 59 19.10 -2.93 -1.42
C PHE A 59 19.03 -2.31 -2.82
N GLY A 60 17.90 -2.51 -3.50
CA GLY A 60 17.71 -2.18 -4.91
C GLY A 60 18.25 -3.24 -5.89
N LYS A 61 18.85 -4.34 -5.40
CA LYS A 61 19.41 -5.44 -6.20
C LYS A 61 18.85 -6.81 -5.81
N GLY A 62 17.64 -6.85 -5.26
CA GLY A 62 16.96 -8.10 -4.88
C GLY A 62 17.02 -8.45 -3.39
N SER A 63 17.28 -7.49 -2.50
CA SER A 63 17.23 -7.69 -1.05
C SER A 63 15.83 -8.11 -0.59
N LEU A 64 15.72 -9.24 0.11
CA LEU A 64 14.46 -9.68 0.72
C LEU A 64 13.95 -8.67 1.76
N THR A 65 14.84 -8.16 2.60
CA THR A 65 14.52 -7.11 3.58
C THR A 65 14.08 -5.83 2.89
N GLY A 66 14.73 -5.48 1.75
CA GLY A 66 14.41 -4.29 0.95
C GLY A 66 13.01 -4.33 0.32
N ILE A 67 12.37 -5.51 0.25
CA ILE A 67 10.98 -5.68 -0.20
C ILE A 67 10.05 -5.86 1.00
N ALA A 68 10.40 -6.74 1.94
CA ALA A 68 9.53 -7.11 3.05
C ALA A 68 9.25 -5.94 4.01
N ALA A 69 10.23 -5.09 4.27
CA ALA A 69 10.10 -3.98 5.20
C ALA A 69 9.13 -2.87 4.69
N PRO A 70 9.28 -2.32 3.49
CA PRO A 70 8.34 -1.33 2.97
C PRO A 70 6.93 -1.89 2.79
N GLU A 71 6.76 -3.14 2.39
CA GLU A 71 5.45 -3.77 2.28
C GLU A 71 4.78 -3.96 3.64
N ALA A 72 5.53 -4.38 4.65
CA ALA A 72 5.03 -4.48 6.02
C ALA A 72 4.58 -3.10 6.56
N ALA A 73 5.37 -2.05 6.30
CA ALA A 73 5.03 -0.69 6.69
C ALA A 73 3.80 -0.15 5.95
N ASN A 74 3.67 -0.45 4.66
CA ASN A 74 2.52 -0.09 3.83
C ASN A 74 1.23 -0.67 4.42
N ASN A 75 1.21 -1.97 4.66
CA ASN A 75 0.05 -2.66 5.23
C ASN A 75 -0.29 -2.13 6.63
N ALA A 76 0.72 -1.93 7.48
CA ALA A 76 0.53 -1.38 8.82
C ALA A 76 0.02 0.06 8.80
N ALA A 77 0.52 0.91 7.89
CA ALA A 77 0.07 2.29 7.73
C ALA A 77 -1.38 2.35 7.23
N SER A 78 -1.75 1.45 6.31
CA SER A 78 -3.14 1.34 5.85
C SER A 78 -4.08 1.01 6.99
N SER A 79 -3.70 0.11 7.90
CA SER A 79 -4.46 -0.21 9.11
C SER A 79 -4.46 0.97 10.09
N GLY A 80 -3.31 1.65 10.28
CA GLY A 80 -3.18 2.81 11.14
C GLY A 80 -4.08 3.98 10.74
N ALA A 81 -4.34 4.17 9.44
CA ALA A 81 -5.19 5.23 8.92
C ALA A 81 -6.67 5.11 9.33
N PHE A 82 -7.10 3.93 9.78
CA PHE A 82 -8.44 3.75 10.35
C PHE A 82 -8.58 4.33 11.77
N VAL A 83 -7.49 4.49 12.50
CA VAL A 83 -7.54 5.07 13.86
C VAL A 83 -8.11 6.49 13.82
N PRO A 84 -7.51 7.47 13.12
CA PRO A 84 -8.07 8.81 13.04
C PRO A 84 -9.44 8.84 12.33
N LEU A 85 -9.69 7.96 11.36
CA LEU A 85 -11.00 7.88 10.71
C LEU A 85 -12.10 7.53 11.71
N LEU A 86 -11.94 6.43 12.45
CA LEU A 86 -12.99 5.91 13.32
C LEU A 86 -13.13 6.72 14.62
N THR A 87 -12.02 7.28 15.13
CA THR A 87 -12.01 8.00 16.41
C THR A 87 -12.25 9.49 16.29
N LEU A 88 -11.81 10.12 15.20
CA LEU A 88 -11.89 11.58 14.99
C LEU A 88 -12.74 11.97 13.79
N GLY A 89 -13.10 11.01 12.92
CA GLY A 89 -13.76 11.30 11.65
C GLY A 89 -12.82 11.97 10.63
N ILE A 90 -11.50 11.82 10.79
CA ILE A 90 -10.50 12.43 9.91
C ILE A 90 -9.87 11.34 9.05
N PRO A 91 -10.05 11.38 7.71
CA PRO A 91 -9.46 10.39 6.83
C PRO A 91 -7.94 10.60 6.69
N GLY A 92 -7.16 9.52 6.85
CA GLY A 92 -5.70 9.53 6.71
C GLY A 92 -5.20 9.24 5.29
N SER A 93 -6.09 8.80 4.39
CA SER A 93 -5.76 8.42 3.01
C SER A 93 -6.96 8.56 2.09
N GLY A 94 -6.76 8.51 0.78
CA GLY A 94 -7.86 8.51 -0.19
C GLY A 94 -8.86 7.38 0.03
N THR A 95 -8.40 6.18 0.37
CA THR A 95 -9.26 5.03 0.67
C THR A 95 -10.11 5.28 1.92
N THR A 96 -9.53 5.82 2.98
CA THR A 96 -10.27 6.16 4.21
C THR A 96 -11.22 7.33 3.99
N ALA A 97 -10.92 8.25 3.05
CA ALA A 97 -11.84 9.32 2.66
C ALA A 97 -13.09 8.79 1.95
N LEU A 98 -12.92 7.82 1.03
CA LEU A 98 -14.05 7.13 0.40
C LEU A 98 -14.89 6.38 1.44
N MET A 99 -14.25 5.72 2.39
CA MET A 99 -14.96 5.03 3.47
C MET A 99 -15.71 5.99 4.39
N LEU A 100 -15.14 7.15 4.69
CA LEU A 100 -15.84 8.22 5.41
C LEU A 100 -17.11 8.62 4.67
N GLY A 101 -17.02 8.87 3.37
CA GLY A 101 -18.17 9.21 2.53
C GLY A 101 -19.24 8.11 2.53
N ALA A 102 -18.84 6.84 2.47
CA ALA A 102 -19.76 5.71 2.53
C ALA A 102 -20.47 5.63 3.89
N LEU A 103 -19.75 5.77 5.00
CA LEU A 103 -20.34 5.76 6.35
C LEU A 103 -21.35 6.89 6.51
N ILE A 104 -21.02 8.10 6.07
CA ILE A 104 -21.92 9.26 6.10
C ILE A 104 -23.18 9.00 5.25
N ALA A 105 -23.04 8.39 4.06
CA ALA A 105 -24.17 8.04 3.21
C ALA A 105 -25.13 7.03 3.86
N TYR A 106 -24.62 6.16 4.74
CA TYR A 106 -25.43 5.27 5.57
C TYR A 106 -25.95 5.93 6.87
N GLY A 107 -25.76 7.23 7.05
CA GLY A 107 -26.18 7.97 8.23
C GLY A 107 -25.31 7.75 9.47
N ILE A 108 -24.12 7.14 9.29
CA ILE A 108 -23.16 6.85 10.35
C ILE A 108 -22.06 7.89 10.31
N GLN A 109 -21.90 8.65 11.39
CA GLN A 109 -20.88 9.70 11.47
C GLN A 109 -19.68 9.18 12.28
N PRO A 110 -18.53 8.88 11.62
CA PRO A 110 -17.32 8.54 12.35
C PRO A 110 -16.85 9.68 13.24
N GLY A 111 -16.33 9.33 14.40
CA GLY A 111 -15.87 10.31 15.37
C GLY A 111 -15.83 9.77 16.78
N PRO A 112 -15.60 10.64 17.79
CA PRO A 112 -15.40 10.21 19.19
C PRO A 112 -16.56 9.41 19.79
N ARG A 113 -17.75 9.56 19.24
CA ARG A 113 -18.95 8.85 19.71
C ARG A 113 -19.24 7.55 18.99
N LEU A 114 -18.58 7.27 17.86
CA LEU A 114 -18.87 6.07 17.04
C LEU A 114 -18.81 4.78 17.86
N PHE A 115 -17.83 4.66 18.74
CA PHE A 115 -17.67 3.48 19.59
C PHE A 115 -18.85 3.29 20.58
N MET A 116 -19.47 4.39 21.01
CA MET A 116 -20.58 4.37 21.98
C MET A 116 -21.94 4.25 21.29
N GLU A 117 -22.15 4.97 20.20
CA GLU A 117 -23.42 5.05 19.49
C GLU A 117 -23.63 3.91 18.50
N HIS A 118 -22.55 3.46 17.83
CA HIS A 118 -22.55 2.39 16.83
C HIS A 118 -21.39 1.40 17.04
N PRO A 119 -21.34 0.70 18.20
CA PRO A 119 -20.25 -0.25 18.48
C PRO A 119 -20.21 -1.41 17.49
N ASP A 120 -21.35 -1.81 16.96
CA ASP A 120 -21.49 -2.82 15.92
C ASP A 120 -20.75 -2.44 14.65
N VAL A 121 -20.88 -1.20 14.19
CA VAL A 121 -20.16 -0.67 13.01
C VAL A 121 -18.67 -0.58 13.29
N PHE A 122 -18.28 -0.01 14.44
CA PHE A 122 -16.89 0.13 14.84
C PHE A 122 -16.15 -1.21 14.81
N TRP A 123 -16.70 -2.22 15.49
CA TRP A 123 -16.09 -3.55 15.54
C TRP A 123 -16.19 -4.30 14.22
N SER A 124 -17.26 -4.12 13.45
CA SER A 124 -17.41 -4.74 12.14
C SER A 124 -16.32 -4.29 11.17
N VAL A 125 -15.97 -3.00 11.17
CA VAL A 125 -14.86 -2.49 10.37
C VAL A 125 -13.55 -3.17 10.75
N ILE A 126 -13.22 -3.24 12.04
CA ILE A 126 -11.99 -3.87 12.52
C ILE A 126 -11.95 -5.37 12.16
N ILE A 127 -13.03 -6.10 12.42
CA ILE A 127 -13.11 -7.54 12.12
C ILE A 127 -13.01 -7.78 10.61
N SER A 128 -13.67 -6.96 9.80
CA SER A 128 -13.62 -7.07 8.34
C SER A 128 -12.20 -6.92 7.78
N MET A 129 -11.34 -6.11 8.40
CA MET A 129 -9.94 -5.98 8.03
C MET A 129 -9.17 -7.29 8.26
N TYR A 130 -9.38 -7.97 9.39
CA TYR A 130 -8.75 -9.26 9.67
C TYR A 130 -9.23 -10.34 8.68
N LEU A 131 -10.55 -10.45 8.49
CA LEU A 131 -11.13 -11.41 7.55
C LEU A 131 -10.71 -11.12 6.12
N GLY A 132 -10.70 -9.84 5.72
CA GLY A 132 -10.26 -9.39 4.42
C GLY A 132 -8.81 -9.78 4.15
N ASN A 133 -7.91 -9.60 5.11
CA ASN A 133 -6.51 -10.01 4.96
C ASN A 133 -6.35 -11.52 4.76
N VAL A 134 -7.12 -12.34 5.47
CA VAL A 134 -7.10 -13.81 5.26
C VAL A 134 -7.60 -14.16 3.87
N VAL A 135 -8.72 -13.57 3.43
CA VAL A 135 -9.26 -13.79 2.09
C VAL A 135 -8.29 -13.34 1.01
N LEU A 136 -7.67 -12.16 1.18
CA LEU A 136 -6.66 -11.64 0.26
C LEU A 136 -5.45 -12.58 0.16
N LEU A 137 -4.99 -13.15 1.28
CA LEU A 137 -3.89 -14.11 1.28
C LEU A 137 -4.25 -15.37 0.47
N ILE A 138 -5.44 -15.93 0.70
CA ILE A 138 -5.94 -17.11 0.00
C ILE A 138 -6.08 -16.86 -1.50
N LEU A 139 -6.53 -15.68 -1.89
CA LEU A 139 -6.71 -15.33 -3.30
C LEU A 139 -5.37 -14.98 -3.99
N ASN A 140 -4.52 -14.19 -3.34
CA ASN A 140 -3.29 -13.70 -3.95
C ASN A 140 -2.22 -14.78 -4.12
N LEU A 141 -2.04 -15.68 -3.15
CA LEU A 141 -1.00 -16.71 -3.25
C LEU A 141 -1.07 -17.54 -4.54
N PRO A 142 -2.24 -18.10 -4.95
CA PRO A 142 -2.34 -18.81 -6.22
C PRO A 142 -2.26 -17.88 -7.44
N LEU A 143 -2.61 -16.59 -7.32
CA LEU A 143 -2.60 -15.63 -8.43
C LEU A 143 -1.18 -15.11 -8.76
N ILE A 144 -0.26 -15.08 -7.78
CA ILE A 144 1.11 -14.58 -7.98
C ILE A 144 1.80 -15.19 -9.22
N PRO A 145 1.80 -16.51 -9.45
CA PRO A 145 2.45 -17.10 -10.63
C PRO A 145 1.84 -16.64 -11.95
N TYR A 146 0.54 -16.39 -11.97
CA TYR A 146 -0.15 -15.90 -13.18
C TYR A 146 0.14 -14.42 -13.43
N LEU A 147 0.08 -13.59 -12.40
CA LEU A 147 0.40 -12.17 -12.49
C LEU A 147 1.87 -11.92 -12.84
N ALA A 148 2.77 -12.76 -12.32
CA ALA A 148 4.19 -12.69 -12.66
C ALA A 148 4.48 -12.97 -14.16
N LYS A 149 3.57 -13.65 -14.88
CA LYS A 149 3.70 -13.81 -16.33
C LYS A 149 3.55 -12.48 -17.08
N ILE A 150 2.83 -11.50 -16.52
CA ILE A 150 2.70 -10.15 -17.10
C ILE A 150 4.07 -9.47 -17.18
N LEU A 151 4.98 -9.75 -16.23
CA LEU A 151 6.35 -9.22 -16.24
C LEU A 151 7.21 -9.78 -17.38
N GLN A 152 6.76 -10.87 -18.04
CA GLN A 152 7.44 -11.49 -19.19
C GLN A 152 7.04 -10.83 -20.51
N VAL A 153 6.06 -9.92 -20.51
CA VAL A 153 5.67 -9.17 -21.70
C VAL A 153 6.86 -8.32 -22.18
N PRO A 154 7.24 -8.42 -23.47
CA PRO A 154 8.35 -7.65 -24.01
C PRO A 154 8.15 -6.14 -23.79
N ARG A 155 9.22 -5.44 -23.42
CA ARG A 155 9.19 -3.99 -23.17
C ARG A 155 8.55 -3.18 -24.29
N PRO A 156 8.79 -3.48 -25.60
CA PRO A 156 8.16 -2.76 -26.70
C PRO A 156 6.63 -2.82 -26.72
N VAL A 157 6.03 -3.86 -26.12
CA VAL A 157 4.57 -4.00 -25.99
C VAL A 157 4.08 -3.41 -24.67
N LEU A 158 4.85 -3.62 -23.59
CA LEU A 158 4.50 -3.17 -22.25
C LEU A 158 4.42 -1.64 -22.16
N ILE A 159 5.41 -0.92 -22.73
CA ILE A 159 5.49 0.55 -22.66
C ILE A 159 4.25 1.21 -23.31
N PRO A 160 3.88 0.91 -24.58
CA PRO A 160 2.68 1.48 -25.17
C PRO A 160 1.38 1.12 -24.41
N MET A 161 1.27 -0.11 -23.88
CA MET A 161 0.13 -0.50 -23.07
C MET A 161 0.00 0.32 -21.79
N VAL A 162 1.10 0.50 -21.07
CA VAL A 162 1.13 1.33 -19.85
C VAL A 162 0.76 2.77 -20.17
N LEU A 163 1.29 3.35 -21.26
CA LEU A 163 0.94 4.70 -21.68
C LEU A 163 -0.54 4.82 -22.02
N LEU A 164 -1.09 3.86 -22.77
CA LEU A 164 -2.51 3.85 -23.13
C LEU A 164 -3.40 3.80 -21.88
N PHE A 165 -3.13 2.88 -20.96
CA PHE A 165 -3.90 2.76 -19.73
C PHE A 165 -3.75 3.99 -18.83
N SER A 166 -2.55 4.58 -18.76
CA SER A 166 -2.32 5.80 -17.97
C SER A 166 -3.08 6.99 -18.53
N LEU A 167 -3.04 7.21 -19.86
CA LEU A 167 -3.80 8.28 -20.52
C LEU A 167 -5.31 8.09 -20.32
N THR A 168 -5.80 6.86 -20.52
CA THR A 168 -7.21 6.52 -20.31
C THR A 168 -7.61 6.73 -18.84
N GLY A 169 -6.75 6.28 -17.91
CA GLY A 169 -6.99 6.43 -16.47
C GLY A 169 -7.08 7.88 -16.02
N VAL A 170 -6.15 8.73 -16.47
CA VAL A 170 -6.18 10.16 -16.16
C VAL A 170 -7.46 10.81 -16.69
N TYR A 171 -7.86 10.49 -17.92
CA TYR A 171 -9.11 11.01 -18.47
C TYR A 171 -10.33 10.56 -17.68
N LEU A 172 -10.41 9.28 -17.30
CA LEU A 172 -11.57 8.73 -16.58
C LEU A 172 -11.71 9.26 -15.15
N VAL A 173 -10.62 9.70 -14.52
CA VAL A 173 -10.65 10.28 -13.16
C VAL A 173 -11.22 11.69 -13.15
N SER A 174 -10.83 12.52 -14.12
CA SER A 174 -11.21 13.95 -14.12
C SER A 174 -12.23 14.32 -15.20
N PHE A 175 -12.45 13.46 -16.20
CA PHE A 175 -13.21 13.74 -17.43
C PHE A 175 -12.75 15.05 -18.11
N ASN A 176 -11.48 15.41 -17.91
CA ASN A 176 -10.89 16.65 -18.41
C ASN A 176 -9.71 16.34 -19.33
N THR A 177 -9.76 16.83 -20.57
CA THR A 177 -8.68 16.65 -21.55
C THR A 177 -7.41 17.43 -21.17
N MET A 178 -7.52 18.48 -20.37
CA MET A 178 -6.37 19.26 -19.92
C MET A 178 -5.39 18.41 -19.12
N ASP A 179 -5.89 17.54 -18.23
CA ASP A 179 -5.06 16.65 -17.41
C ASP A 179 -4.29 15.64 -18.27
N VAL A 180 -4.90 15.18 -19.36
CA VAL A 180 -4.25 14.31 -20.35
C VAL A 180 -3.11 15.06 -21.05
N HIS A 181 -3.31 16.32 -21.44
CA HIS A 181 -2.26 17.13 -22.07
C HIS A 181 -1.11 17.40 -21.08
N VAL A 182 -1.40 17.75 -19.83
CA VAL A 182 -0.38 17.96 -18.80
C VAL A 182 0.42 16.67 -18.58
N MET A 183 -0.25 15.52 -18.46
CA MET A 183 0.44 14.24 -18.32
C MET A 183 1.35 13.95 -19.53
N ALA A 184 0.85 14.18 -20.75
CA ALA A 184 1.63 13.93 -21.96
C ALA A 184 2.89 14.83 -22.03
N ILE A 185 2.76 16.11 -21.68
CA ILE A 185 3.89 17.05 -21.64
C ILE A 185 4.91 16.63 -20.60
N VAL A 186 4.48 16.29 -19.36
CA VAL A 186 5.35 15.82 -18.28
C VAL A 186 6.06 14.53 -18.68
N ALA A 187 5.36 13.59 -19.31
CA ALA A 187 5.93 12.33 -19.78
C ALA A 187 7.03 12.58 -20.83
N LEU A 188 6.81 13.50 -21.77
CA LEU A 188 7.82 13.86 -22.77
C LEU A 188 9.08 14.49 -22.14
N ILE A 189 8.90 15.36 -21.14
CA ILE A 189 10.01 15.97 -20.40
C ILE A 189 10.79 14.93 -19.59
N ALA A 190 10.11 13.92 -19.04
CA ALA A 190 10.74 12.89 -18.22
C ALA A 190 11.52 11.83 -19.04
N ILE A 191 11.25 11.70 -20.33
CA ILE A 191 11.92 10.74 -21.24
C ILE A 191 13.16 11.36 -21.92
N GLY A 192 13.21 12.70 -22.08
CA GLY A 192 14.34 13.44 -22.67
C GLY A 192 15.38 13.77 -21.63
#